data_ec63fe9ec2470c242cf0a88e5aad88d5
#
_entry.id   ec63fe9ec2470c242cf0a88e5aad88d5
#
_cell.length_a   1.000
_cell.length_b   1.000
_cell.length_c   1.000
_cell.angle_alpha   90.00
_cell.angle_beta   90.00
_cell.angle_gamma   90.00
#
_symmetry.space_group_name_H-M   'P 1'
#
loop_
_entity.id
_entity.type
_entity.pdbx_description
1 polymer ?
#
loop_
_entity_poly.entity_id
_entity_poly.type
_entity_poly.pdbx_seq_one_letter_code
_entity_poly.pdbx_strand_id
1 'polypeptide(L)'
;MPSKGVKIKSKTGSLFATPLKAGGFLLMLVGVVIAISATVATTIMAVLFILVGGFFSTASTGIILDSKTKSIKHYTSILGYKKGNYRTLDDYPFITTLQKNKGSAGKERIVFEVYMLSKSHRGKTLVHINISAQAANEGMKQIADAFNLEITKYNEPGGVKNGHHLKSDVVS
;
A
#
# COMPACT_ATOMS: atom_id res chain seq x y z
N MET A 1 30.62 -8.41 10.51
CA MET A 1 29.45 -9.32 10.56
C MET A 1 28.52 -8.96 9.42
N PRO A 2 28.11 -9.87 8.54
CA PRO A 2 27.16 -9.53 7.49
C PRO A 2 25.82 -9.21 8.16
N SER A 3 25.33 -7.98 7.97
CA SER A 3 24.01 -7.58 8.47
C SER A 3 22.96 -8.48 7.81
N LYS A 4 22.13 -9.14 8.62
CA LYS A 4 20.95 -9.87 8.11
C LYS A 4 20.13 -8.87 7.29
N GLY A 5 20.05 -9.09 5.98
CA GLY A 5 19.26 -8.22 5.11
C GLY A 5 17.80 -8.16 5.59
N VAL A 6 17.31 -6.96 5.81
CA VAL A 6 15.92 -6.70 6.23
C VAL A 6 15.05 -6.62 4.99
N LYS A 7 13.96 -7.39 4.98
CA LYS A 7 12.96 -7.36 3.92
C LYS A 7 11.62 -6.91 4.47
N ILE A 8 11.19 -5.72 4.09
CA ILE A 8 9.93 -5.13 4.52
C ILE A 8 8.89 -5.28 3.42
N LYS A 9 7.74 -5.88 3.75
CA LYS A 9 6.60 -5.99 2.84
C LYS A 9 5.46 -5.14 3.39
N SER A 10 4.97 -4.20 2.59
CA SER A 10 3.83 -3.37 2.96
C SER A 10 2.75 -3.44 1.87
N LYS A 11 1.49 -3.60 2.30
CA LYS A 11 0.33 -3.40 1.42
C LYS A 11 0.02 -1.90 1.42
N THR A 12 0.10 -1.26 0.27
CA THR A 12 -0.14 0.18 0.13
C THR A 12 -1.58 0.50 -0.25
N GLY A 13 -2.34 -0.50 -0.67
CA GLY A 13 -3.75 -0.29 -0.98
C GLY A 13 -4.43 -1.46 -1.65
N SER A 14 -5.70 -1.25 -1.93
CA SER A 14 -6.52 -2.08 -2.79
C SER A 14 -6.41 -1.57 -4.23
N LEU A 15 -6.35 -2.47 -5.20
CA LEU A 15 -6.39 -2.08 -6.61
C LEU A 15 -7.76 -1.49 -6.98
N PHE A 16 -8.82 -1.99 -6.33
CA PHE A 16 -10.19 -1.58 -6.59
C PHE A 16 -10.83 -0.88 -5.39
N ALA A 17 -11.78 -0.01 -5.64
CA ALA A 17 -12.60 0.64 -4.62
C ALA A 17 -13.36 -0.38 -3.78
N THR A 18 -13.66 -0.04 -2.52
CA THR A 18 -14.35 -0.92 -1.58
C THR A 18 -15.67 -1.51 -2.12
N PRO A 19 -16.55 -0.74 -2.81
CA PRO A 19 -17.77 -1.30 -3.37
C PRO A 19 -17.51 -2.41 -4.40
N LEU A 20 -16.50 -2.23 -5.26
CA LEU A 20 -16.16 -3.20 -6.29
C LEU A 20 -15.58 -4.49 -5.69
N LYS A 21 -14.82 -4.38 -4.59
CA LYS A 21 -14.37 -5.54 -3.82
C LYS A 21 -15.52 -6.31 -3.18
N ALA A 22 -16.45 -5.59 -2.56
CA ALA A 22 -17.62 -6.20 -1.97
C ALA A 22 -18.48 -6.91 -3.03
N GLY A 23 -18.68 -6.28 -4.19
CA GLY A 23 -19.33 -6.88 -5.36
C GLY A 23 -18.60 -8.12 -5.85
N GLY A 24 -17.28 -8.09 -5.92
CA GLY A 24 -16.46 -9.25 -6.29
C GLY A 24 -16.60 -10.43 -5.31
N PHE A 25 -16.63 -10.14 -4.01
CA PHE A 25 -16.87 -11.16 -2.99
C PHE A 25 -18.26 -11.76 -3.11
N LEU A 26 -19.29 -10.94 -3.33
CA LEU A 26 -20.66 -11.37 -3.52
C LEU A 26 -20.80 -12.23 -4.78
N LEU A 27 -20.17 -11.84 -5.88
CA LEU A 27 -20.13 -12.60 -7.12
C LEU A 27 -19.48 -13.98 -6.93
N MET A 28 -18.42 -14.05 -6.14
CA MET A 28 -17.76 -15.31 -5.80
C MET A 28 -18.70 -16.24 -5.00
N LEU A 29 -19.45 -15.69 -4.02
CA LEU A 29 -20.45 -16.46 -3.26
C LEU A 29 -21.56 -17.01 -4.16
N VAL A 30 -22.08 -16.18 -5.08
CA VAL A 30 -23.08 -16.62 -6.07
C VAL A 30 -22.52 -17.76 -6.93
N GLY A 31 -21.28 -17.66 -7.37
CA GLY A 31 -20.61 -18.73 -8.12
C GLY A 31 -20.53 -20.03 -7.34
N VAL A 32 -20.24 -19.97 -6.03
CA VAL A 32 -20.22 -21.18 -5.16
C VAL A 32 -21.61 -21.79 -5.04
N VAL A 33 -22.66 -20.98 -4.87
CA VAL A 33 -24.06 -21.46 -4.78
C VAL A 33 -24.48 -22.15 -6.09
N ILE A 34 -24.14 -21.55 -7.24
CA ILE A 34 -24.45 -22.14 -8.57
C ILE A 34 -23.69 -23.47 -8.74
N ALA A 35 -22.46 -23.57 -8.26
CA ALA A 35 -21.68 -24.81 -8.38
C ALA A 35 -22.31 -26.00 -7.64
N ILE A 36 -23.06 -25.76 -6.57
CA ILE A 36 -23.76 -26.81 -5.80
C ILE A 36 -24.95 -27.41 -6.60
N SER A 37 -25.54 -26.60 -7.52
CA SER A 37 -26.73 -27.00 -8.32
C SER A 37 -26.38 -27.68 -9.63
N ALA A 38 -25.22 -28.28 -9.80
CA ALA A 38 -24.47 -28.52 -11.02
C ALA A 38 -25.16 -29.35 -12.13
N THR A 39 -25.50 -28.67 -13.21
CA THR A 39 -25.39 -29.21 -14.58
C THR A 39 -24.07 -28.76 -15.20
N VAL A 40 -23.59 -29.37 -16.28
CA VAL A 40 -22.32 -28.99 -16.93
C VAL A 40 -22.31 -27.52 -17.33
N ALA A 41 -23.41 -26.99 -17.86
CA ALA A 41 -23.52 -25.60 -18.26
C ALA A 41 -23.43 -24.61 -17.06
N THR A 42 -24.08 -24.95 -15.95
CA THR A 42 -24.02 -24.12 -14.72
C THR A 42 -22.66 -24.18 -14.05
N THR A 43 -21.92 -25.27 -14.18
CA THR A 43 -20.56 -25.40 -13.66
C THR A 43 -19.60 -24.41 -14.34
N ILE A 44 -19.68 -24.24 -15.66
CA ILE A 44 -18.86 -23.26 -16.39
C ILE A 44 -19.14 -21.84 -15.90
N MET A 45 -20.43 -21.48 -15.75
CA MET A 45 -20.82 -20.17 -15.24
C MET A 45 -20.34 -19.95 -13.80
N ALA A 46 -20.44 -20.95 -12.95
CA ALA A 46 -19.96 -20.92 -11.57
C ALA A 46 -18.44 -20.64 -11.50
N VAL A 47 -17.64 -21.34 -12.30
CA VAL A 47 -16.19 -21.12 -12.39
C VAL A 47 -15.86 -19.71 -12.83
N LEU A 48 -16.56 -19.18 -13.85
CA LEU A 48 -16.36 -17.80 -14.30
C LEU A 48 -16.67 -16.79 -13.17
N PHE A 49 -17.75 -16.96 -12.44
CA PHE A 49 -18.13 -16.07 -11.34
C PHE A 49 -17.12 -16.12 -10.20
N ILE A 50 -16.62 -17.31 -9.85
CA ILE A 50 -15.58 -17.47 -8.83
C ILE A 50 -14.27 -16.81 -9.26
N LEU A 51 -13.84 -16.99 -10.50
CA LEU A 51 -12.61 -16.39 -11.02
C LEU A 51 -12.70 -14.87 -11.08
N VAL A 52 -13.78 -14.33 -11.65
CA VAL A 52 -13.99 -12.87 -11.76
C VAL A 52 -14.18 -12.25 -10.39
N GLY A 53 -14.99 -12.84 -9.52
CA GLY A 53 -15.20 -12.39 -8.16
C GLY A 53 -13.90 -12.43 -7.33
N GLY A 54 -13.13 -13.51 -7.45
CA GLY A 54 -11.82 -13.67 -6.84
C GLY A 54 -10.82 -12.62 -7.31
N PHE A 55 -10.80 -12.29 -8.60
CA PHE A 55 -9.98 -11.22 -9.17
C PHE A 55 -10.28 -9.88 -8.49
N PHE A 56 -11.54 -9.45 -8.44
CA PHE A 56 -11.91 -8.17 -7.86
C PHE A 56 -11.70 -8.11 -6.34
N SER A 57 -11.96 -9.19 -5.62
CA SER A 57 -11.87 -9.22 -4.16
C SER A 57 -10.43 -9.27 -3.65
N THR A 58 -9.51 -9.96 -4.35
CA THR A 58 -8.15 -10.22 -3.88
C THR A 58 -7.10 -9.25 -4.42
N ALA A 59 -7.41 -8.50 -5.48
CA ALA A 59 -6.46 -7.61 -6.11
C ALA A 59 -6.01 -6.48 -5.17
N SER A 60 -4.70 -6.38 -4.98
CA SER A 60 -4.08 -5.40 -4.09
C SER A 60 -2.75 -4.91 -4.65
N THR A 61 -2.33 -3.73 -4.20
CA THR A 61 -1.03 -3.16 -4.50
C THR A 61 -0.16 -3.11 -3.25
N GLY A 62 1.15 -3.16 -3.44
CA GLY A 62 2.07 -3.04 -2.34
C GLY A 62 3.50 -2.83 -2.80
N ILE A 63 4.38 -2.75 -1.82
CA ILE A 63 5.80 -2.65 -2.03
C ILE A 63 6.55 -3.73 -1.26
N ILE A 64 7.71 -4.05 -1.77
CA ILE A 64 8.72 -4.87 -1.09
C ILE A 64 10.00 -4.05 -1.10
N LEU A 65 10.51 -3.76 0.10
CA LEU A 65 11.83 -3.15 0.29
C LEU A 65 12.80 -4.26 0.67
N ASP A 66 13.95 -4.31 0.02
CA ASP A 66 14.99 -5.28 0.29
C ASP A 66 16.32 -4.56 0.54
N SER A 67 16.81 -4.57 1.78
CA SER A 67 18.03 -3.88 2.17
C SER A 67 19.29 -4.55 1.61
N LYS A 68 19.24 -5.87 1.36
CA LYS A 68 20.37 -6.61 0.82
C LYS A 68 20.69 -6.23 -0.63
N THR A 69 19.65 -6.07 -1.43
CA THR A 69 19.77 -5.68 -2.85
C THR A 69 19.60 -4.19 -3.08
N LYS A 70 19.37 -3.40 -2.00
CA LYS A 70 19.05 -1.97 -2.07
C LYS A 70 18.00 -1.68 -3.13
N SER A 71 16.92 -2.45 -3.12
CA SER A 71 15.88 -2.38 -4.14
C SER A 71 14.49 -2.21 -3.55
N ILE A 72 13.64 -1.51 -4.30
CA ILE A 72 12.22 -1.37 -4.06
C ILE A 72 11.44 -2.04 -5.20
N LYS A 73 10.52 -2.94 -4.87
CA LYS A 73 9.61 -3.55 -5.82
C LYS A 73 8.20 -3.06 -5.58
N HIS A 74 7.66 -2.34 -6.55
CA HIS A 74 6.22 -2.09 -6.62
C HIS A 74 5.54 -3.30 -7.23
N TYR A 75 4.56 -3.87 -6.55
CA TYR A 75 3.84 -5.03 -7.05
C TYR A 75 2.34 -4.83 -7.03
N THR A 76 1.69 -5.43 -8.00
CA THR A 76 0.25 -5.72 -7.99
C THR A 76 0.09 -7.21 -7.70
N SER A 77 -0.74 -7.53 -6.73
CA SER A 77 -1.09 -8.90 -6.37
C SER A 77 -2.50 -9.20 -6.84
N ILE A 78 -2.66 -10.28 -7.58
CA ILE A 78 -3.94 -10.81 -8.06
C ILE A 78 -3.94 -12.29 -7.73
N LEU A 79 -4.96 -12.78 -7.00
CA LEU A 79 -5.06 -14.17 -6.56
C LEU A 79 -3.78 -14.68 -5.86
N GLY A 80 -3.08 -13.79 -5.13
CA GLY A 80 -1.83 -14.10 -4.46
C GLY A 80 -0.56 -14.00 -5.33
N TYR A 81 -0.68 -14.00 -6.65
CA TYR A 81 0.46 -13.80 -7.55
C TYR A 81 0.89 -12.33 -7.57
N LYS A 82 2.19 -12.08 -7.37
CA LYS A 82 2.75 -10.73 -7.26
C LYS A 82 3.60 -10.40 -8.48
N LYS A 83 3.08 -9.58 -9.37
CA LYS A 83 3.81 -9.02 -10.52
C LYS A 83 4.24 -7.58 -10.24
N GLY A 84 5.44 -7.20 -10.63
CA GLY A 84 5.92 -5.82 -10.46
C GLY A 84 7.39 -5.65 -10.80
N ASN A 85 7.82 -4.39 -10.87
CA ASN A 85 9.15 -3.99 -11.29
C ASN A 85 10.02 -3.60 -10.09
N TYR A 86 11.31 -3.92 -10.16
CA TYR A 86 12.32 -3.47 -9.21
C TYR A 86 12.88 -2.12 -9.65
N ARG A 87 13.15 -1.26 -8.67
CA ARG A 87 13.87 0.00 -8.83
C ARG A 87 14.97 0.07 -7.78
N THR A 88 16.01 0.83 -8.05
CA THR A 88 17.10 1.08 -7.11
C THR A 88 16.61 1.99 -5.99
N LEU A 89 16.99 1.67 -4.77
CA LEU A 89 16.67 2.47 -3.59
C LEU A 89 17.51 3.77 -3.51
N ASP A 90 18.66 3.79 -4.15
CA ASP A 90 19.56 4.94 -4.19
C ASP A 90 18.93 6.20 -4.82
N ASP A 91 17.83 6.03 -5.57
CA ASP A 91 17.05 7.15 -6.10
C ASP A 91 16.17 7.82 -5.03
N TYR A 92 16.02 7.20 -3.83
CA TYR A 92 15.13 7.61 -2.76
C TYR A 92 15.86 7.74 -1.42
N PRO A 93 16.75 8.76 -1.26
CA PRO A 93 17.55 8.89 -0.04
C PRO A 93 16.76 9.42 1.17
N PHE A 94 15.56 9.96 0.96
CA PHE A 94 14.79 10.61 2.02
C PHE A 94 13.50 9.84 2.34
N ILE A 95 13.05 9.96 3.59
CA ILE A 95 11.79 9.39 4.07
C ILE A 95 11.02 10.42 4.90
N THR A 96 9.70 10.41 4.79
CA THR A 96 8.82 11.34 5.50
C THR A 96 7.46 10.72 5.80
N THR A 97 6.75 11.30 6.77
CA THR A 97 5.36 10.95 7.07
C THR A 97 4.45 12.11 6.72
N LEU A 98 3.36 11.85 6.00
CA LEU A 98 2.33 12.82 5.67
C LEU A 98 1.00 12.40 6.28
N GLN A 99 0.33 13.36 6.93
CA GLN A 99 -1.05 13.18 7.34
C GLN A 99 -1.97 13.45 6.16
N LYS A 100 -2.88 12.53 5.89
CA LYS A 100 -3.91 12.68 4.87
C LYS A 100 -5.29 12.40 5.42
N ASN A 101 -6.25 13.21 4.99
CA ASN A 101 -7.65 12.95 5.25
C ASN A 101 -8.21 12.09 4.09
N LYS A 102 -8.56 10.84 4.40
CA LYS A 102 -9.23 9.92 3.48
C LYS A 102 -10.68 9.76 3.95
N GLY A 103 -11.56 10.62 3.44
CA GLY A 103 -12.98 10.54 3.70
C GLY A 103 -13.76 10.18 2.44
N SER A 104 -14.80 9.38 2.59
CA SER A 104 -15.85 9.19 1.58
C SER A 104 -17.16 9.54 2.26
N ALA A 105 -17.94 10.45 1.65
CA ALA A 105 -19.30 10.81 2.02
C ALA A 105 -19.61 10.78 3.54
N GLY A 106 -19.08 11.78 4.29
CA GLY A 106 -19.47 12.01 5.69
C GLY A 106 -18.68 11.26 6.76
N LYS A 107 -17.67 10.46 6.41
CA LYS A 107 -16.73 9.86 7.37
C LYS A 107 -15.30 10.25 7.04
N GLU A 108 -14.83 11.33 7.65
CA GLU A 108 -13.42 11.70 7.59
C GLU A 108 -12.57 10.71 8.39
N ARG A 109 -11.54 10.17 7.75
CA ARG A 109 -10.58 9.28 8.40
C ARG A 109 -9.17 9.82 8.18
N ILE A 110 -8.54 10.21 9.26
CA ILE A 110 -7.13 10.61 9.22
C ILE A 110 -6.28 9.35 9.07
N VAL A 111 -5.38 9.36 8.10
CA VAL A 111 -4.36 8.33 7.89
C VAL A 111 -2.99 8.97 7.78
N PHE A 112 -1.99 8.26 8.26
CA PHE A 112 -0.59 8.66 8.19
C PHE A 112 0.11 7.80 7.14
N GLU A 113 0.60 8.44 6.10
CA GLU A 113 1.26 7.79 4.98
C GLU A 113 2.76 8.07 5.03
N VAL A 114 3.56 7.01 5.06
CA VAL A 114 5.02 7.10 5.02
C VAL A 114 5.46 7.04 3.57
N TYR A 115 6.23 8.03 3.14
CA TYR A 115 6.74 8.15 1.78
C TYR A 115 8.25 8.17 1.75
N MET A 116 8.83 7.48 0.78
CA MET A 116 10.19 7.70 0.34
C MET A 116 10.19 8.77 -0.75
N LEU A 117 11.15 9.68 -0.69
CA LEU A 117 11.27 10.81 -1.61
C LEU A 117 12.53 10.65 -2.47
N SER A 118 12.38 11.01 -3.75
CA SER A 118 13.52 11.06 -4.67
C SER A 118 14.47 12.20 -4.30
N LYS A 119 15.71 12.14 -4.82
CA LYS A 119 16.73 13.20 -4.66
C LYS A 119 16.22 14.60 -5.03
N SER A 120 15.33 14.70 -6.01
CA SER A 120 14.73 15.97 -6.44
C SER A 120 13.54 16.40 -5.60
N HIS A 121 13.10 15.62 -4.60
CA HIS A 121 11.87 15.79 -3.82
C HIS A 121 10.58 15.84 -4.65
N ARG A 122 10.66 15.65 -5.98
CA ARG A 122 9.48 15.65 -6.87
C ARG A 122 8.83 14.27 -6.98
N GLY A 123 9.61 13.21 -6.88
CA GLY A 123 9.13 11.83 -6.88
C GLY A 123 8.87 11.34 -5.46
N LYS A 124 7.67 10.84 -5.20
CA LYS A 124 7.34 10.22 -3.91
C LYS A 124 6.79 8.81 -4.12
N THR A 125 7.19 7.89 -3.25
CA THR A 125 6.75 6.50 -3.26
C THR A 125 6.17 6.14 -1.92
N LEU A 126 4.89 5.77 -1.89
CA LEU A 126 4.20 5.34 -0.67
C LEU A 126 4.75 3.99 -0.20
N VAL A 127 5.28 3.93 1.02
CA VAL A 127 5.89 2.72 1.58
C VAL A 127 5.07 2.09 2.70
N HIS A 128 4.33 2.91 3.46
CA HIS A 128 3.51 2.41 4.57
C HIS A 128 2.31 3.32 4.82
N ILE A 129 1.22 2.74 5.34
CA ILE A 129 0.03 3.49 5.75
C ILE A 129 -0.35 3.04 7.15
N ASN A 130 -0.63 3.99 8.05
CA ASN A 130 -1.14 3.71 9.38
C ASN A 130 -2.27 4.68 9.74
N ILE A 131 -3.09 4.30 10.70
CA ILE A 131 -4.14 5.14 11.28
C ILE A 131 -3.68 5.89 12.53
N SER A 132 -2.55 5.50 13.10
CA SER A 132 -1.91 6.12 14.26
C SER A 132 -0.66 6.89 13.83
N ALA A 133 -0.51 8.13 14.29
CA ALA A 133 0.68 8.95 14.06
C ALA A 133 1.92 8.30 14.68
N GLN A 134 1.80 7.79 15.91
CA GLN A 134 2.90 7.15 16.61
C GLN A 134 3.39 5.92 15.85
N ALA A 135 2.49 5.00 15.48
CA ALA A 135 2.86 3.79 14.74
C ALA A 135 3.42 4.09 13.33
N ALA A 136 2.97 5.17 12.69
CA ALA A 136 3.55 5.63 11.41
C ALA A 136 4.98 6.14 11.60
N ASN A 137 5.24 6.92 12.66
CA ASN A 137 6.57 7.45 12.95
C ASN A 137 7.55 6.35 13.38
N GLU A 138 7.11 5.38 14.17
CA GLU A 138 7.91 4.21 14.52
C GLU A 138 8.26 3.37 13.28
N GLY A 139 7.28 3.12 12.42
CA GLY A 139 7.51 2.43 11.15
C GLY A 139 8.44 3.19 10.21
N MET A 140 8.31 4.53 10.16
CA MET A 140 9.22 5.40 9.41
C MET A 140 10.66 5.29 9.93
N LYS A 141 10.87 5.39 11.25
CA LYS A 141 12.19 5.25 11.87
C LYS A 141 12.81 3.87 11.58
N GLN A 142 12.05 2.79 11.75
CA GLN A 142 12.52 1.44 11.44
C GLN A 142 12.96 1.30 9.98
N ILE A 143 12.22 1.90 9.04
CA ILE A 143 12.59 1.89 7.63
C ILE A 143 13.82 2.75 7.40
N ALA A 144 13.88 3.96 7.99
CA ALA A 144 15.02 4.85 7.88
C ALA A 144 16.32 4.18 8.34
N ASP A 145 16.30 3.56 9.52
CA ASP A 145 17.47 2.86 10.10
C ASP A 145 17.87 1.65 9.26
N ALA A 146 16.90 0.83 8.83
CA ALA A 146 17.17 -0.39 8.07
C ALA A 146 17.76 -0.12 6.68
N PHE A 147 17.47 1.04 6.09
CA PHE A 147 17.87 1.41 4.73
C PHE A 147 18.81 2.61 4.67
N ASN A 148 19.21 3.15 5.82
CA ASN A 148 20.06 4.35 5.95
C ASN A 148 19.50 5.55 5.17
N LEU A 149 18.22 5.87 5.42
CA LEU A 149 17.53 6.98 4.79
C LEU A 149 17.49 8.17 5.72
N GLU A 150 17.57 9.37 5.15
CA GLU A 150 17.44 10.61 5.91
C GLU A 150 15.97 10.96 6.14
N ILE A 151 15.60 11.20 7.41
CA ILE A 151 14.25 11.65 7.77
C ILE A 151 14.14 13.14 7.48
N THR A 152 13.24 13.52 6.58
CA THR A 152 13.06 14.92 6.18
C THR A 152 11.62 15.38 6.33
N LYS A 153 11.43 16.69 6.50
CA LYS A 153 10.11 17.33 6.41
C LYS A 153 9.82 17.62 4.95
N TYR A 154 8.70 17.08 4.46
CA TYR A 154 8.28 17.29 3.08
C TYR A 154 7.13 18.30 3.03
N ASN A 155 7.34 19.41 2.34
CA ASN A 155 6.29 20.35 1.98
C ASN A 155 5.83 20.03 0.55
N GLU A 156 4.57 19.65 0.37
CA GLU A 156 4.04 19.43 -0.99
C GLU A 156 4.12 20.73 -1.80
N PRO A 157 4.76 20.71 -2.98
CA PRO A 157 4.75 21.88 -3.86
C PRO A 157 3.31 22.19 -4.28
N GLY A 158 2.79 23.35 -3.90
CA GLY A 158 1.42 23.79 -4.23
C GLY A 158 0.31 23.34 -3.26
N GLY A 159 0.65 22.68 -2.17
CA GLY A 159 -0.31 22.20 -1.18
C GLY A 159 -0.64 23.20 -0.08
N VAL A 160 -1.22 24.35 -0.45
CA VAL A 160 -1.92 25.20 0.51
C VAL A 160 -3.40 25.12 0.19
N LYS A 161 -4.09 24.17 0.83
CA LYS A 161 -5.46 24.32 1.32
C LYS A 161 -5.81 23.07 2.12
N ASN A 162 -6.00 23.26 3.45
CA ASN A 162 -6.52 22.32 4.44
C ASN A 162 -5.57 21.25 4.99
N GLY A 163 -4.34 21.59 5.28
CA GLY A 163 -3.46 20.75 6.10
C GLY A 163 -3.17 21.41 7.45
N HIS A 164 -3.78 20.92 8.53
CA HIS A 164 -3.25 21.19 9.85
C HIS A 164 -1.84 20.60 9.93
N HIS A 165 -0.84 21.47 10.01
CA HIS A 165 0.51 21.06 10.35
C HIS A 165 0.48 20.50 11.78
N LEU A 166 0.69 19.21 11.94
CA LEU A 166 1.12 18.70 13.23
C LEU A 166 2.48 19.33 13.52
N LYS A 167 2.52 20.22 14.52
CA LYS A 167 3.78 20.62 15.16
C LYS A 167 4.46 19.33 15.60
N SER A 168 5.55 18.99 14.95
CA SER A 168 6.47 17.99 15.48
C SER A 168 7.18 18.65 16.65
N ASP A 169 6.68 18.46 17.86
CA ASP A 169 7.50 18.63 19.04
C ASP A 169 8.60 17.57 18.95
N VAL A 170 9.73 18.01 18.45
CA VAL A 170 10.99 17.27 18.55
C VAL A 170 11.32 17.27 20.02
N VAL A 171 11.07 16.16 20.68
CA VAL A 171 11.63 15.90 22.00
C VAL A 171 13.14 15.83 21.80
N SER A 172 13.82 16.87 22.31
CA SER A 172 15.25 16.92 22.55
C SER A 172 15.69 15.85 23.54
#